data_96b49fa4d47cb2b293ad288690f6e0f7
#
_entry.id   96b49fa4d47cb2b293ad288690f6e0f7
#
_cell.length_a   1.000
_cell.length_b   1.000
_cell.length_c   1.000
_cell.angle_alpha   90.00
_cell.angle_beta   90.00
_cell.angle_gamma   90.00
#
_symmetry.space_group_name_H-M   'P 1'
#
loop_
_entity.id
_entity.type
_entity.pdbx_description
1 polymer ?
#
loop_
_entity_poly.entity_id
_entity_poly.type
_entity_poly.pdbx_seq_one_letter_code
_entity_poly.pdbx_strand_id
1 'polypeptide(L)'
;MKLKLKNFAKIHEAELEFNGLTVIAGNNNTGKSTIGKVLFSLFDALQHVDARIEEERNRLLQRTIEEGVRELLSGKDSDRKVMLMLMASADFTEYIKHGGNPLTWDMQNVFTLLQKYNIHLSKEEYNGFERNMQQKMQEVLAVNHISYKKSVLKQSFATVFHSQINSLLYPDSQAEVKLWLKGKPIALTFSQ
;
A
#
# COMPACT_ATOMS: atom_id res chain seq x y z
N MET A 1 -21.57 -11.82 -12.28
CA MET A 1 -20.87 -10.73 -11.55
C MET A 1 -21.92 -9.67 -11.20
N LYS A 2 -21.85 -9.09 -9.99
CA LYS A 2 -22.80 -8.05 -9.55
C LYS A 2 -22.02 -6.85 -8.99
N LEU A 3 -22.41 -5.64 -9.40
CA LEU A 3 -21.85 -4.38 -8.91
C LEU A 3 -22.96 -3.56 -8.25
N LYS A 4 -22.72 -3.06 -7.05
CA LYS A 4 -23.58 -2.08 -6.38
C LYS A 4 -22.76 -0.83 -6.03
N LEU A 5 -23.32 0.32 -6.38
CA LEU A 5 -22.76 1.65 -6.07
C LEU A 5 -23.77 2.42 -5.22
N LYS A 6 -23.26 3.17 -4.25
CA LYS A 6 -24.07 4.08 -3.45
C LYS A 6 -23.30 5.38 -3.20
N ASN A 7 -23.98 6.51 -3.40
CA ASN A 7 -23.43 7.86 -3.22
C ASN A 7 -22.06 8.09 -3.90
N PHE A 8 -21.87 7.49 -5.08
CA PHE A 8 -20.60 7.49 -5.79
C PHE A 8 -20.62 8.49 -6.93
N ALA A 9 -19.82 9.54 -6.83
CA ALA A 9 -19.76 10.66 -7.79
C ALA A 9 -21.18 11.22 -8.05
N LYS A 10 -21.75 11.02 -9.25
CA LYS A 10 -23.11 11.46 -9.62
C LYS A 10 -24.18 10.38 -9.41
N ILE A 11 -23.79 9.19 -8.97
CA ILE A 11 -24.71 8.05 -8.79
C ILE A 11 -25.16 8.03 -7.35
N HIS A 12 -26.46 8.20 -7.13
CA HIS A 12 -27.06 8.01 -5.81
C HIS A 12 -27.07 6.52 -5.43
N GLU A 13 -27.69 5.69 -6.28
CA GLU A 13 -27.68 4.25 -6.13
C GLU A 13 -27.73 3.59 -7.51
N ALA A 14 -26.94 2.53 -7.72
CA ALA A 14 -27.01 1.67 -8.90
C ALA A 14 -26.69 0.24 -8.51
N GLU A 15 -27.45 -0.69 -9.07
CA GLU A 15 -27.21 -2.12 -8.96
C GLU A 15 -27.22 -2.74 -10.36
N LEU A 16 -26.13 -3.43 -10.72
CA LEU A 16 -25.94 -4.00 -12.04
C LEU A 16 -25.53 -5.46 -11.94
N GLU A 17 -26.13 -6.30 -12.76
CA GLU A 17 -25.76 -7.68 -12.93
C GLU A 17 -25.15 -7.89 -14.32
N PHE A 18 -24.00 -8.55 -14.39
CA PHE A 18 -23.26 -8.79 -15.61
C PHE A 18 -23.28 -10.29 -15.93
N ASN A 19 -24.14 -10.68 -16.88
CA ASN A 19 -24.31 -12.04 -17.35
C ASN A 19 -24.13 -12.06 -18.87
N GLY A 20 -22.86 -12.06 -19.33
CA GLY A 20 -22.54 -11.94 -20.74
C GLY A 20 -22.47 -10.47 -21.20
N LEU A 21 -23.05 -10.15 -22.37
CA LEU A 21 -23.08 -8.80 -22.90
C LEU A 21 -24.05 -7.93 -22.11
N THR A 22 -23.55 -6.82 -21.59
CA THR A 22 -24.35 -5.82 -20.86
C THR A 22 -24.26 -4.48 -21.57
N VAL A 23 -25.40 -3.87 -21.91
CA VAL A 23 -25.49 -2.56 -22.55
C VAL A 23 -26.08 -1.55 -21.55
N ILE A 24 -25.38 -0.44 -21.31
CA ILE A 24 -25.83 0.65 -20.46
C ILE A 24 -26.22 1.84 -21.33
N ALA A 25 -27.51 2.12 -21.43
CA ALA A 25 -28.04 3.22 -22.18
C ALA A 25 -28.68 4.28 -21.25
N GLY A 26 -28.85 5.51 -21.74
CA GLY A 26 -29.48 6.61 -21.00
C GLY A 26 -29.00 7.97 -21.49
N ASN A 27 -29.61 9.03 -20.97
CA ASN A 27 -29.28 10.41 -21.31
C ASN A 27 -27.85 10.79 -20.93
N ASN A 28 -27.35 11.88 -21.50
CA ASN A 28 -26.04 12.40 -21.12
C ASN A 28 -26.02 12.80 -19.64
N ASN A 29 -24.86 12.68 -19.01
CA ASN A 29 -24.63 13.06 -17.61
C ASN A 29 -25.34 12.19 -16.54
N THR A 30 -25.83 11.00 -16.89
CA THR A 30 -26.53 10.07 -15.95
C THR A 30 -25.59 9.09 -15.25
N GLY A 31 -24.28 9.22 -15.39
CA GLY A 31 -23.32 8.32 -14.70
C GLY A 31 -22.89 7.08 -15.51
N LYS A 32 -23.28 6.92 -16.79
CA LYS A 32 -22.88 5.78 -17.62
C LYS A 32 -21.35 5.57 -17.64
N SER A 33 -20.62 6.63 -17.94
CA SER A 33 -19.14 6.59 -17.97
C SER A 33 -18.53 6.37 -16.58
N THR A 34 -19.22 6.77 -15.52
CA THR A 34 -18.82 6.51 -14.14
C THR A 34 -18.81 5.02 -13.85
N ILE A 35 -19.82 4.27 -14.29
CA ILE A 35 -19.88 2.81 -14.14
C ILE A 35 -18.70 2.15 -14.86
N GLY A 36 -18.41 2.56 -16.10
CA GLY A 36 -17.25 2.07 -16.86
C GLY A 36 -15.92 2.33 -16.14
N LYS A 37 -15.74 3.55 -15.62
CA LYS A 37 -14.55 3.92 -14.84
C LYS A 37 -14.42 3.11 -13.54
N VAL A 38 -15.53 2.86 -12.83
CA VAL A 38 -15.55 2.02 -11.63
C VAL A 38 -15.10 0.60 -11.95
N LEU A 39 -15.66 -0.01 -13.01
CA LEU A 39 -15.26 -1.35 -13.44
C LEU A 39 -13.79 -1.39 -13.85
N PHE A 40 -13.33 -0.41 -14.63
CA PHE A 40 -11.93 -0.29 -15.00
C PHE A 40 -11.03 -0.22 -13.76
N SER A 41 -11.32 0.67 -12.81
CA SER A 41 -10.53 0.81 -11.57
C SER A 41 -10.46 -0.48 -10.76
N LEU A 42 -11.60 -1.21 -10.67
CA LEU A 42 -11.66 -2.49 -9.97
C LEU A 42 -10.81 -3.56 -10.66
N PHE A 43 -10.96 -3.73 -11.97
CA PHE A 43 -10.26 -4.79 -12.71
C PHE A 43 -8.77 -4.49 -12.86
N ASP A 44 -8.39 -3.25 -13.15
CA ASP A 44 -6.98 -2.83 -13.20
C ASP A 44 -6.28 -3.09 -11.87
N ALA A 45 -6.91 -2.69 -10.76
CA ALA A 45 -6.34 -2.92 -9.44
C ALA A 45 -6.26 -4.42 -9.10
N LEU A 46 -7.30 -5.21 -9.44
CA LEU A 46 -7.34 -6.65 -9.13
C LEU A 46 -6.39 -7.47 -9.99
N GLN A 47 -6.12 -7.05 -11.23
CA GLN A 47 -5.22 -7.76 -12.14
C GLN A 47 -3.78 -7.80 -11.61
N HIS A 48 -3.34 -6.75 -10.92
CA HIS A 48 -1.97 -6.61 -10.42
C HIS A 48 -1.90 -6.52 -8.88
N VAL A 49 -2.96 -6.91 -8.19
CA VAL A 49 -3.07 -6.68 -6.75
C VAL A 49 -1.96 -7.34 -5.94
N ASP A 50 -1.59 -8.57 -6.28
CA ASP A 50 -0.58 -9.30 -5.51
C ASP A 50 0.81 -8.69 -5.73
N ALA A 51 1.16 -8.30 -6.94
CA ALA A 51 2.42 -7.61 -7.23
C ALA A 51 2.50 -6.23 -6.55
N ARG A 52 1.41 -5.46 -6.56
CA ARG A 52 1.33 -4.16 -5.87
C ARG A 52 1.40 -4.30 -4.35
N ILE A 53 0.84 -5.37 -3.78
CA ILE A 53 0.96 -5.67 -2.35
C ILE A 53 2.41 -5.96 -1.98
N GLU A 54 3.09 -6.79 -2.76
CA GLU A 54 4.52 -7.07 -2.56
C GLU A 54 5.37 -5.80 -2.65
N GLU A 55 5.13 -4.97 -3.67
CA GLU A 55 5.85 -3.70 -3.85
C GLU A 55 5.64 -2.75 -2.66
N GLU A 56 4.40 -2.59 -2.19
CA GLU A 56 4.09 -1.74 -1.05
C GLU A 56 4.68 -2.28 0.25
N ARG A 57 4.65 -3.60 0.45
CA ARG A 57 5.30 -4.26 1.59
C ARG A 57 6.80 -4.01 1.60
N ASN A 58 7.46 -4.19 0.46
CA ASN A 58 8.89 -3.94 0.33
C ASN A 58 9.23 -2.48 0.59
N ARG A 59 8.41 -1.54 0.12
CA ARG A 59 8.56 -0.11 0.42
C ARG A 59 8.44 0.21 1.92
N LEU A 60 7.49 -0.42 2.62
CA LEU A 60 7.34 -0.26 4.06
C LEU A 60 8.53 -0.83 4.82
N LEU A 61 9.03 -2.00 4.43
CA LEU A 61 10.22 -2.59 5.02
C LEU A 61 11.45 -1.71 4.82
N GLN A 62 11.66 -1.14 3.63
CA GLN A 62 12.73 -0.19 3.37
C GLN A 62 12.65 1.03 4.30
N ARG A 63 11.47 1.64 4.42
CA ARG A 63 11.25 2.78 5.35
C ARG A 63 11.57 2.40 6.79
N THR A 64 11.17 1.20 7.21
CA THR A 64 11.48 0.68 8.56
C THR A 64 12.98 0.64 8.81
N ILE A 65 13.78 0.20 7.82
CA ILE A 65 15.24 0.19 7.93
C ILE A 65 15.81 1.60 7.99
N GLU A 66 15.35 2.49 7.12
CA GLU A 66 15.80 3.88 7.09
C GLU A 66 15.51 4.60 8.42
N GLU A 67 14.32 4.39 8.97
CA GLU A 67 13.94 4.96 10.27
C GLU A 67 14.76 4.36 11.41
N GLY A 68 14.96 3.04 11.43
CA GLY A 68 15.76 2.37 12.45
C GLY A 68 17.20 2.83 12.45
N VAL A 69 17.83 2.95 11.26
CA VAL A 69 19.20 3.47 11.14
C VAL A 69 19.24 4.95 11.56
N ARG A 70 18.24 5.75 11.22
CA ARG A 70 18.12 7.14 11.66
C ARG A 70 18.03 7.26 13.17
N GLU A 71 17.22 6.43 13.83
CA GLU A 71 17.10 6.37 15.30
C GLU A 71 18.44 5.99 15.94
N LEU A 72 19.10 4.95 15.41
CA LEU A 72 20.40 4.47 15.90
C LEU A 72 21.48 5.55 15.82
N LEU A 73 21.43 6.40 14.79
CA LEU A 73 22.35 7.50 14.57
C LEU A 73 21.90 8.82 15.20
N SER A 74 20.86 8.81 16.00
CA SER A 74 20.37 10.01 16.69
C SER A 74 21.47 10.59 17.61
N GLY A 75 21.78 11.88 17.46
CA GLY A 75 22.87 12.55 18.21
C GLY A 75 24.29 12.42 17.58
N LYS A 76 24.47 11.63 16.54
CA LYS A 76 25.75 11.48 15.80
C LYS A 76 25.76 12.38 14.55
N ASP A 77 26.91 12.61 13.93
CA ASP A 77 27.15 13.57 12.83
C ASP A 77 26.12 13.49 11.67
N SER A 78 25.64 14.65 11.20
CA SER A 78 24.45 14.72 10.32
C SER A 78 24.67 14.30 8.88
N ASP A 79 25.81 14.61 8.30
CA ASP A 79 26.04 14.43 6.85
C ASP A 79 26.19 12.96 6.45
N ARG A 80 26.67 12.12 7.37
CA ARG A 80 26.88 10.68 7.14
C ARG A 80 25.60 9.85 7.36
N LYS A 81 24.62 10.36 8.12
CA LYS A 81 23.39 9.62 8.43
C LYS A 81 22.60 9.26 7.19
N VAL A 82 22.36 10.25 6.33
CA VAL A 82 21.56 10.05 5.10
C VAL A 82 22.23 9.00 4.21
N MET A 83 23.55 9.09 4.07
CA MET A 83 24.31 8.12 3.26
C MET A 83 24.23 6.71 3.84
N LEU A 84 24.40 6.54 5.15
CA LEU A 84 24.31 5.24 5.82
C LEU A 84 22.92 4.63 5.74
N MET A 85 21.89 5.45 5.89
CA MET A 85 20.50 5.02 5.69
C MET A 85 20.26 4.51 4.27
N LEU A 86 20.72 5.25 3.26
CA LEU A 86 20.57 4.86 1.85
C LEU A 86 21.34 3.58 1.54
N MET A 87 22.56 3.42 2.08
CA MET A 87 23.35 2.20 1.88
C MET A 87 22.72 0.98 2.54
N ALA A 88 22.21 1.10 3.77
CA ALA A 88 21.50 0.02 4.46
C ALA A 88 20.21 -0.37 3.73
N SER A 89 19.47 0.61 3.26
CA SER A 89 18.24 0.41 2.47
C SER A 89 18.53 -0.24 1.12
N ALA A 90 19.63 0.12 0.46
CA ALA A 90 20.06 -0.49 -0.81
C ALA A 90 20.49 -1.95 -0.64
N ASP A 91 21.26 -2.26 0.40
CA ASP A 91 21.70 -3.62 0.73
C ASP A 91 20.49 -4.53 1.01
N PHE A 92 19.55 -4.06 1.83
CA PHE A 92 18.31 -4.78 2.09
C PHE A 92 17.48 -4.99 0.81
N THR A 93 17.35 -3.96 -0.02
CA THR A 93 16.59 -4.04 -1.28
C THR A 93 17.17 -5.10 -2.21
N GLU A 94 18.50 -5.16 -2.30
CA GLU A 94 19.18 -6.15 -3.13
C GLU A 94 18.99 -7.55 -2.56
N TYR A 95 19.05 -7.72 -1.24
CA TYR A 95 18.76 -8.98 -0.56
C TYR A 95 17.35 -9.49 -0.86
N ILE A 96 16.32 -8.62 -0.79
CA ILE A 96 14.93 -8.99 -1.10
C ILE A 96 14.74 -9.33 -2.57
N LYS A 97 15.36 -8.59 -3.49
CA LYS A 97 15.30 -8.89 -4.95
C LYS A 97 15.81 -10.28 -5.28
N HIS A 98 16.78 -10.78 -4.53
CA HIS A 98 17.30 -12.15 -4.68
C HIS A 98 16.50 -13.21 -3.91
N GLY A 99 15.30 -12.87 -3.44
CA GLY A 99 14.39 -13.80 -2.75
C GLY A 99 14.73 -14.00 -1.28
N GLY A 100 15.48 -13.10 -0.68
CA GLY A 100 15.79 -13.13 0.75
C GLY A 100 14.54 -12.95 1.62
N ASN A 101 14.51 -13.62 2.77
CA ASN A 101 13.45 -13.44 3.75
C ASN A 101 13.76 -12.20 4.62
N PRO A 102 12.88 -11.19 4.69
CA PRO A 102 13.12 -9.97 5.49
C PRO A 102 13.56 -10.23 6.94
N LEU A 103 13.01 -11.27 7.57
CA LEU A 103 13.30 -11.59 8.98
C LEU A 103 14.68 -12.26 9.19
N THR A 104 15.31 -12.73 8.12
CA THR A 104 16.65 -13.35 8.18
C THR A 104 17.71 -12.49 7.50
N TRP A 105 17.39 -11.23 7.20
CA TRP A 105 18.37 -10.29 6.71
C TRP A 105 19.46 -10.05 7.76
N ASP A 106 20.72 -10.23 7.34
CA ASP A 106 21.87 -10.08 8.23
C ASP A 106 22.20 -8.62 8.47
N MET A 107 21.88 -8.13 9.66
CA MET A 107 22.17 -6.75 10.07
C MET A 107 23.65 -6.49 10.31
N GLN A 108 24.52 -7.53 10.30
CA GLN A 108 25.97 -7.35 10.37
C GLN A 108 26.51 -6.45 9.25
N ASN A 109 25.84 -6.46 8.08
CA ASN A 109 26.19 -5.54 6.99
C ASN A 109 26.06 -4.07 7.41
N VAL A 110 25.00 -3.72 8.15
CA VAL A 110 24.82 -2.37 8.69
C VAL A 110 25.94 -2.01 9.66
N PHE A 111 26.33 -2.94 10.53
CA PHE A 111 27.43 -2.69 11.48
C PHE A 111 28.79 -2.56 10.82
N THR A 112 29.06 -3.37 9.82
CA THR A 112 30.27 -3.25 9.01
C THR A 112 30.36 -1.88 8.35
N LEU A 113 29.24 -1.39 7.82
CA LEU A 113 29.13 -0.03 7.29
C LEU A 113 29.38 1.03 8.37
N LEU A 114 28.78 0.91 9.53
CA LEU A 114 28.97 1.86 10.64
C LEU A 114 30.44 1.93 11.08
N GLN A 115 31.10 0.79 11.24
CA GLN A 115 32.51 0.71 11.60
C GLN A 115 33.42 1.36 10.54
N LYS A 116 33.12 1.14 9.24
CA LYS A 116 33.85 1.78 8.13
C LYS A 116 33.83 3.31 8.21
N TYR A 117 32.77 3.87 8.79
CA TYR A 117 32.60 5.32 8.99
C TYR A 117 32.92 5.78 10.41
N ASN A 118 33.73 4.98 11.17
CA ASN A 118 34.15 5.27 12.55
C ASN A 118 32.97 5.50 13.54
N ILE A 119 31.85 4.84 13.28
CA ILE A 119 30.71 4.83 14.20
C ILE A 119 30.74 3.51 14.97
N HIS A 120 31.12 3.60 16.25
CA HIS A 120 31.18 2.45 17.13
C HIS A 120 29.89 2.37 17.94
N LEU A 121 29.33 1.17 18.04
CA LEU A 121 28.18 0.85 18.87
C LEU A 121 28.61 -0.08 19.99
N SER A 122 28.02 0.10 21.17
CA SER A 122 28.13 -0.89 22.24
C SER A 122 27.34 -2.16 21.87
N LYS A 123 27.66 -3.26 22.54
CA LYS A 123 26.93 -4.52 22.34
C LYS A 123 25.44 -4.38 22.68
N GLU A 124 25.13 -3.53 23.67
CA GLU A 124 23.75 -3.26 24.07
C GLU A 124 22.97 -2.47 23.00
N GLU A 125 23.59 -1.43 22.43
CA GLU A 125 23.01 -0.66 21.31
C GLU A 125 22.76 -1.56 20.10
N TYR A 126 23.70 -2.45 19.80
CA TYR A 126 23.55 -3.46 18.74
C TYR A 126 22.34 -4.36 18.97
N ASN A 127 22.32 -5.05 20.09
CA ASN A 127 21.26 -6.01 20.42
C ASN A 127 19.88 -5.32 20.54
N GLY A 128 19.88 -4.05 20.98
CA GLY A 128 18.67 -3.21 21.03
C GLY A 128 18.14 -2.90 19.65
N PHE A 129 19.02 -2.47 18.76
CA PHE A 129 18.67 -2.19 17.37
C PHE A 129 18.14 -3.43 16.64
N GLU A 130 18.86 -4.55 16.72
CA GLU A 130 18.47 -5.79 16.06
C GLU A 130 17.08 -6.25 16.50
N ARG A 131 16.81 -6.29 17.80
CA ARG A 131 15.48 -6.66 18.34
C ARG A 131 14.38 -5.71 17.88
N ASN A 132 14.63 -4.39 17.93
CA ASN A 132 13.67 -3.39 17.49
C ASN A 132 13.35 -3.55 16.00
N MET A 133 14.37 -3.76 15.17
CA MET A 133 14.21 -3.95 13.73
C MET A 133 13.43 -5.22 13.41
N GLN A 134 13.76 -6.35 14.06
CA GLN A 134 13.03 -7.60 13.88
C GLN A 134 11.56 -7.47 14.26
N GLN A 135 11.26 -6.79 15.37
CA GLN A 135 9.88 -6.54 15.80
C GLN A 135 9.13 -5.68 14.78
N LYS A 136 9.69 -4.54 14.37
CA LYS A 136 9.07 -3.65 13.38
C LYS A 136 8.84 -4.36 12.03
N MET A 137 9.79 -5.18 11.57
CA MET A 137 9.63 -5.97 10.35
C MET A 137 8.51 -7.02 10.49
N GLN A 138 8.41 -7.69 11.63
CA GLN A 138 7.32 -8.63 11.91
C GLN A 138 5.96 -7.93 11.87
N GLU A 139 5.84 -6.73 12.44
CA GLU A 139 4.62 -5.92 12.40
C GLU A 139 4.22 -5.59 10.95
N VAL A 140 5.16 -5.18 10.10
CA VAL A 140 4.91 -4.94 8.67
C VAL A 140 4.45 -6.20 7.96
N LEU A 141 5.08 -7.34 8.22
CA LEU A 141 4.74 -8.62 7.59
C LEU A 141 3.42 -9.20 8.10
N ALA A 142 3.03 -8.90 9.34
CA ALA A 142 1.77 -9.34 9.94
C ALA A 142 0.54 -8.56 9.43
N VAL A 143 0.73 -7.43 8.74
CA VAL A 143 -0.40 -6.68 8.18
C VAL A 143 -1.18 -7.54 7.21
N ASN A 144 -2.47 -7.66 7.47
CA ASN A 144 -3.36 -8.55 6.73
C ASN A 144 -3.44 -8.15 5.24
N HIS A 145 -3.29 -9.13 4.35
CA HIS A 145 -3.49 -8.99 2.89
C HIS A 145 -4.79 -8.26 2.51
N ILE A 146 -5.86 -8.42 3.29
CA ILE A 146 -7.15 -7.75 3.04
C ILE A 146 -7.02 -6.22 3.17
N SER A 147 -6.27 -5.74 4.15
CA SER A 147 -6.04 -4.30 4.34
C SER A 147 -5.23 -3.70 3.21
N TYR A 148 -4.18 -4.39 2.76
CA TYR A 148 -3.42 -3.98 1.58
C TYR A 148 -4.27 -3.97 0.31
N LYS A 149 -5.06 -5.03 0.07
CA LYS A 149 -5.99 -5.07 -1.08
C LYS A 149 -6.92 -3.87 -1.11
N LYS A 150 -7.49 -3.52 0.03
CA LYS A 150 -8.37 -2.34 0.13
C LYS A 150 -7.61 -1.04 -0.17
N SER A 151 -6.37 -0.91 0.30
CA SER A 151 -5.53 0.28 0.03
C SER A 151 -5.21 0.41 -1.46
N VAL A 152 -4.75 -0.66 -2.09
CA VAL A 152 -4.44 -0.70 -3.54
C VAL A 152 -5.68 -0.35 -4.37
N LEU A 153 -6.84 -0.93 -4.03
CA LEU A 153 -8.10 -0.60 -4.70
C LEU A 153 -8.45 0.88 -4.53
N LYS A 154 -8.41 1.42 -3.32
CA LYS A 154 -8.69 2.84 -3.06
C LYS A 154 -7.76 3.75 -3.84
N GLN A 155 -6.49 3.43 -3.96
CA GLN A 155 -5.52 4.20 -4.73
C GLN A 155 -5.84 4.21 -6.23
N SER A 156 -6.23 3.07 -6.81
CA SER A 156 -6.68 3.01 -8.22
C SER A 156 -7.89 3.92 -8.46
N PHE A 157 -8.87 3.90 -7.56
CA PHE A 157 -10.01 4.81 -7.62
C PHE A 157 -9.61 6.28 -7.52
N ALA A 158 -8.73 6.61 -6.57
CA ALA A 158 -8.26 8.00 -6.42
C ALA A 158 -7.59 8.52 -7.69
N THR A 159 -6.80 7.68 -8.37
CA THR A 159 -6.14 8.01 -9.63
C THR A 159 -7.16 8.25 -10.75
N VAL A 160 -8.11 7.32 -10.96
CA VAL A 160 -9.08 7.38 -12.06
C VAL A 160 -10.12 8.49 -11.88
N PHE A 161 -10.49 8.78 -10.63
CA PHE A 161 -11.50 9.78 -10.29
C PHE A 161 -10.91 11.11 -9.80
N HIS A 162 -9.59 11.28 -9.82
CA HIS A 162 -8.91 12.48 -9.33
C HIS A 162 -9.39 12.89 -7.92
N SER A 163 -9.57 11.90 -7.04
CA SER A 163 -10.11 12.04 -5.68
C SER A 163 -11.58 12.51 -5.58
N GLN A 164 -12.28 12.69 -6.70
CA GLN A 164 -13.71 13.09 -6.73
C GLN A 164 -14.61 11.84 -6.71
N ILE A 165 -14.55 11.09 -5.62
CA ILE A 165 -15.26 9.82 -5.45
C ILE A 165 -16.60 10.02 -4.77
N ASN A 166 -16.63 10.82 -3.71
CA ASN A 166 -17.83 11.09 -2.95
C ASN A 166 -18.81 11.98 -3.72
N SER A 167 -20.10 11.78 -3.46
CA SER A 167 -21.15 12.56 -4.12
C SER A 167 -21.12 14.03 -3.70
N LEU A 168 -21.06 14.94 -4.67
CA LEU A 168 -21.24 16.37 -4.42
C LEU A 168 -22.68 16.73 -4.07
N LEU A 169 -23.65 15.86 -4.40
CA LEU A 169 -25.07 16.08 -4.10
C LEU A 169 -25.43 15.67 -2.67
N TYR A 170 -24.61 14.81 -2.06
CA TYR A 170 -24.83 14.28 -0.72
C TYR A 170 -23.50 14.36 0.06
N PRO A 171 -23.07 15.57 0.48
CA PRO A 171 -21.75 15.79 1.05
C PRO A 171 -21.48 15.01 2.34
N ASP A 172 -22.53 14.75 3.14
CA ASP A 172 -22.40 13.99 4.40
C ASP A 172 -22.46 12.47 4.21
N SER A 173 -22.55 11.99 2.97
CA SER A 173 -22.68 10.57 2.66
C SER A 173 -21.36 9.96 2.25
N GLN A 174 -21.10 8.72 2.71
CA GLN A 174 -19.97 7.95 2.26
C GLN A 174 -20.26 7.28 0.93
N ALA A 175 -19.30 7.30 0.01
CA ALA A 175 -19.41 6.54 -1.22
C ALA A 175 -19.07 5.06 -0.96
N GLU A 176 -19.92 4.19 -1.48
CA GLU A 176 -19.73 2.74 -1.37
C GLU A 176 -19.67 2.09 -2.75
N VAL A 177 -18.74 1.15 -2.88
CA VAL A 177 -18.61 0.24 -4.03
C VAL A 177 -18.58 -1.18 -3.53
N LYS A 178 -19.54 -2.01 -3.97
CA LYS A 178 -19.57 -3.44 -3.67
C LYS A 178 -19.57 -4.24 -4.96
N LEU A 179 -18.59 -5.13 -5.10
CA LEU A 179 -18.45 -6.04 -6.24
C LEU A 179 -18.54 -7.48 -5.75
N TRP A 180 -19.39 -8.30 -6.39
CA TRP A 180 -19.42 -9.74 -6.17
C TRP A 180 -18.80 -10.45 -7.35
N LEU A 181 -17.68 -11.14 -7.10
CA LEU A 181 -17.00 -12.01 -8.05
C LEU A 181 -17.09 -13.45 -7.58
N LYS A 182 -17.71 -14.32 -8.38
CA LYS A 182 -17.89 -15.74 -8.02
C LYS A 182 -18.46 -15.93 -6.60
N GLY A 183 -19.43 -15.11 -6.23
CA GLY A 183 -20.09 -15.14 -4.92
C GLY A 183 -19.31 -14.49 -3.77
N LYS A 184 -18.06 -14.06 -3.97
CA LYS A 184 -17.26 -13.39 -2.94
C LYS A 184 -17.39 -11.87 -3.06
N PRO A 185 -17.78 -11.17 -1.98
CA PRO A 185 -17.92 -9.71 -2.00
C PRO A 185 -16.58 -9.01 -1.78
N ILE A 186 -16.36 -7.94 -2.54
CA ILE A 186 -15.34 -6.93 -2.30
C ILE A 186 -16.10 -5.64 -2.00
N ALA A 187 -15.91 -5.07 -0.82
CA ALA A 187 -16.56 -3.83 -0.41
C ALA A 187 -15.52 -2.75 -0.11
N LEU A 188 -15.71 -1.59 -0.71
CA LEU A 188 -14.92 -0.40 -0.48
C LEU A 188 -15.83 0.72 -0.01
N THR A 189 -15.36 1.47 0.99
CA THR A 189 -16.01 2.68 1.49
C THR A 189 -15.00 3.81 1.41
N PHE A 190 -15.43 4.95 0.90
CA PHE A 190 -14.61 6.14 0.74
C PHE A 190 -15.14 7.20 1.68
N SER A 191 -14.34 7.57 2.69
CA SER A 191 -14.56 8.75 3.53
C SER A 191 -14.07 10.00 2.79
N GLN A 192 -14.64 11.14 3.11
CA GLN A 192 -14.11 12.44 2.67
C GLN A 192 -12.73 12.70 3.27
#